data_bbd53967e5492c36462acafc4b937b67
#
_entry.id   bbd53967e5492c36462acafc4b937b67
#
_cell.length_a   1.000
_cell.length_b   1.000
_cell.length_c   1.000
_cell.angle_alpha   90.00
_cell.angle_beta   90.00
_cell.angle_gamma   90.00
#
_symmetry.space_group_name_H-M   'P 1'
#
loop_
_entity.id
_entity.type
_entity.pdbx_description
1 polymer ?
#
loop_
_entity_poly.entity_id
_entity_poly.type
_entity_poly.pdbx_seq_one_letter_code
_entity_poly.pdbx_strand_id
1 'polypeptide(L)'
;MTECAHVKSRWIIVGLLLISAFAFAMSVWGGRWWSIEEVSIGPFGSMHCFGGDCKHAGLAWIGGTERWMRTGMATWAGGVLTMLSMLGVAGGVAARRIPRLAAKMALVALATTLLAGVGFIVQFPGVAGATIDRGVWLFVVGVISGLGATLAVLRARAAA
;
A
#
# COMPACT_ATOMS: atom_id res chain seq x y z
N MET A 1 -0.05 -11.81 35.77
CA MET A 1 0.13 -12.40 34.44
C MET A 1 -0.54 -11.61 33.30
N THR A 2 -1.50 -10.75 33.56
CA THR A 2 -2.25 -9.93 32.56
C THR A 2 -1.43 -8.80 31.93
N GLU A 3 -0.49 -8.21 32.64
CA GLU A 3 0.28 -7.05 32.16
C GLU A 3 1.27 -7.40 31.05
N CYS A 4 1.93 -8.55 31.11
CA CYS A 4 2.82 -9.03 30.04
C CYS A 4 2.10 -9.33 28.73
N ALA A 5 0.85 -9.80 28.78
CA ALA A 5 0.05 -10.09 27.59
C ALA A 5 -0.36 -8.78 26.87
N HIS A 6 -0.71 -7.74 27.60
CA HIS A 6 -1.05 -6.42 27.04
C HIS A 6 0.13 -5.73 26.36
N VAL A 7 1.34 -5.86 26.90
CA VAL A 7 2.56 -5.29 26.31
C VAL A 7 2.89 -5.99 25.00
N LYS A 8 2.82 -7.33 24.95
CA LYS A 8 3.08 -8.11 23.73
C LYS A 8 2.09 -7.75 22.60
N SER A 9 0.81 -7.66 22.91
CA SER A 9 -0.24 -7.32 21.92
C SER A 9 -0.01 -5.95 21.29
N ARG A 10 0.43 -4.95 22.05
CA ARG A 10 0.72 -3.61 21.53
C ARG A 10 1.86 -3.61 20.51
N TRP A 11 2.96 -4.29 20.80
CA TRP A 11 4.11 -4.33 19.90
C TRP A 11 3.82 -5.12 18.63
N ILE A 12 2.95 -6.13 18.69
CA ILE A 12 2.48 -6.84 17.49
C ILE A 12 1.69 -5.89 16.60
N ILE A 13 0.80 -5.08 17.16
CA ILE A 13 0.03 -4.08 16.39
C ILE A 13 0.97 -3.06 15.76
N VAL A 14 1.94 -2.53 16.49
CA VAL A 14 2.95 -1.60 15.95
C VAL A 14 3.72 -2.26 14.81
N GLY A 15 4.17 -3.50 14.98
CA GLY A 15 4.87 -4.26 13.95
C GLY A 15 4.05 -4.42 12.67
N LEU A 16 2.77 -4.78 12.79
CA LEU A 16 1.87 -4.92 11.63
C LEU A 16 1.63 -3.59 10.91
N LEU A 17 1.51 -2.47 11.64
CA LEU A 17 1.37 -1.14 11.05
C LEU A 17 2.64 -0.73 10.30
N LEU A 18 3.82 -1.02 10.83
CA LEU A 18 5.10 -0.75 10.18
C LEU A 18 5.29 -1.64 8.93
N ILE A 19 4.91 -2.92 9.00
CA ILE A 19 4.91 -3.82 7.85
C ILE A 19 4.00 -3.27 6.75
N SER A 20 2.78 -2.83 7.11
CA SER A 20 1.86 -2.22 6.18
C SER A 20 2.43 -0.96 5.52
N ALA A 21 2.99 -0.06 6.32
CA ALA A 21 3.60 1.18 5.82
C ALA A 21 4.76 0.89 4.85
N PHE A 22 5.66 -0.03 5.21
CA PHE A 22 6.77 -0.44 4.37
C PHE A 22 6.30 -1.12 3.08
N ALA A 23 5.32 -2.01 3.17
CA ALA A 23 4.76 -2.71 2.02
C ALA A 23 4.11 -1.74 1.02
N PHE A 24 3.36 -0.72 1.50
CA PHE A 24 2.83 0.33 0.64
C PHE A 24 3.94 1.17 0.02
N ALA A 25 4.95 1.59 0.79
CA ALA A 25 6.09 2.33 0.26
C ALA A 25 6.76 1.57 -0.90
N MET A 26 7.09 0.31 -0.68
CA MET A 26 7.74 -0.54 -1.69
C MET A 26 6.82 -0.86 -2.87
N SER A 27 5.52 -0.98 -2.65
CA SER A 27 4.55 -1.21 -3.71
C SER A 27 4.39 -0.02 -4.64
N VAL A 28 4.36 1.22 -4.12
CA VAL A 28 4.06 2.41 -4.93
C VAL A 28 5.31 3.12 -5.45
N TRP A 29 6.45 3.10 -4.73
CA TRP A 29 7.70 3.73 -5.18
C TRP A 29 8.67 2.77 -5.87
N GLY A 30 8.87 1.58 -5.34
CA GLY A 30 9.67 0.54 -5.96
C GLY A 30 8.84 -0.37 -6.85
N GLY A 31 7.57 -0.02 -7.09
CA GLY A 31 6.52 -0.91 -7.51
C GLY A 31 6.60 -1.34 -8.94
N ARG A 32 7.06 -2.55 -9.13
CA ARG A 32 6.83 -3.32 -10.32
C ARG A 32 5.54 -4.09 -10.11
N TRP A 33 4.43 -3.58 -10.64
CA TRP A 33 3.15 -4.29 -10.60
C TRP A 33 3.04 -5.28 -11.76
N TRP A 34 3.58 -4.89 -12.91
CA TRP A 34 3.80 -5.78 -14.06
C TRP A 34 5.22 -5.63 -14.58
N SER A 35 5.74 -6.69 -15.12
CA SER A 35 7.01 -6.72 -15.83
C SER A 35 6.85 -7.35 -17.22
N ILE A 36 7.55 -6.78 -18.20
CA ILE A 36 7.63 -7.25 -19.58
C ILE A 36 9.09 -7.14 -19.95
N GLU A 37 9.81 -8.25 -19.99
CA GLU A 37 11.25 -8.24 -20.26
C GLU A 37 12.00 -7.23 -19.38
N GLU A 38 12.56 -6.19 -19.97
CA GLU A 38 13.34 -5.13 -19.28
C GLU A 38 12.47 -3.91 -18.89
N VAL A 39 11.15 -4.00 -19.08
CA VAL A 39 10.21 -2.92 -18.72
C VAL A 39 9.42 -3.31 -17.50
N SER A 40 9.41 -2.43 -16.51
CA SER A 40 8.54 -2.55 -15.33
C SER A 40 7.49 -1.45 -15.31
N ILE A 41 6.25 -1.83 -14.96
CA ILE A 41 5.08 -0.96 -14.94
C ILE A 41 4.54 -0.92 -13.52
N GLY A 42 4.31 0.29 -13.01
CA GLY A 42 3.73 0.52 -11.69
C GLY A 42 2.67 1.62 -11.70
N PRO A 43 2.03 1.92 -10.56
CA PRO A 43 0.97 2.93 -10.47
C PRO A 43 1.40 4.33 -10.87
N PHE A 44 2.68 4.68 -10.67
CA PHE A 44 3.21 6.02 -10.97
C PHE A 44 3.75 6.16 -12.39
N GLY A 45 4.07 5.06 -13.06
CA GLY A 45 4.69 5.08 -14.39
C GLY A 45 5.36 3.77 -14.73
N SER A 46 6.25 3.82 -15.70
CA SER A 46 7.06 2.68 -16.13
C SER A 46 8.55 3.01 -16.06
N MET A 47 9.36 1.97 -15.95
CA MET A 47 10.81 2.05 -16.01
C MET A 47 11.29 1.11 -17.11
N HIS A 48 12.05 1.63 -18.03
CA HIS A 48 12.63 0.92 -19.17
C HIS A 48 14.13 0.80 -18.94
N CYS A 49 14.63 -0.43 -18.81
CA CYS A 49 16.05 -0.70 -18.58
C CYS A 49 16.61 -1.49 -19.75
N PHE A 50 17.25 -0.82 -20.73
CA PHE A 50 17.88 -1.45 -21.89
C PHE A 50 19.40 -1.28 -21.84
N GLY A 51 20.13 -2.39 -21.95
CA GLY A 51 21.59 -2.36 -21.98
C GLY A 51 22.25 -1.75 -20.73
N GLY A 52 21.56 -1.78 -19.58
CA GLY A 52 22.06 -1.19 -18.33
C GLY A 52 21.61 0.25 -18.07
N ASP A 53 21.03 0.93 -19.05
CA ASP A 53 20.46 2.28 -18.90
C ASP A 53 18.97 2.20 -18.57
N CYS A 54 18.57 2.76 -17.41
CA CYS A 54 17.18 2.82 -16.97
C CYS A 54 16.60 4.22 -17.15
N LYS A 55 15.46 4.31 -17.85
CA LYS A 55 14.74 5.57 -18.08
C LYS A 55 13.31 5.47 -17.57
N HIS A 56 12.88 6.49 -16.84
CA HIS A 56 11.50 6.60 -16.43
C HIS A 56 10.62 7.11 -17.58
N ALA A 57 9.44 6.50 -17.73
CA ALA A 57 8.42 6.93 -18.68
C ALA A 57 7.04 6.93 -18.00
N GLY A 58 6.11 7.73 -18.54
CA GLY A 58 4.71 7.69 -18.13
C GLY A 58 4.02 6.39 -18.58
N LEU A 59 2.72 6.29 -18.34
CA LEU A 59 1.89 5.15 -18.75
C LEU A 59 1.24 5.31 -20.14
N ALA A 60 1.34 6.49 -20.76
CA ALA A 60 0.65 6.81 -22.01
C ALA A 60 1.08 5.92 -23.20
N TRP A 61 2.33 5.48 -23.23
CA TRP A 61 2.87 4.63 -24.30
C TRP A 61 2.26 3.22 -24.34
N ILE A 62 1.66 2.76 -23.22
CA ILE A 62 1.05 1.43 -23.11
C ILE A 62 -0.30 1.37 -23.87
N GLY A 63 -0.86 2.51 -24.26
CA GLY A 63 -2.17 2.57 -24.91
C GLY A 63 -3.35 2.38 -23.96
N GLY A 64 -3.13 2.49 -22.66
CA GLY A 64 -4.20 2.43 -21.65
C GLY A 64 -5.15 3.62 -21.72
N THR A 65 -6.38 3.42 -21.23
CA THR A 65 -7.36 4.50 -21.14
C THR A 65 -6.91 5.58 -20.15
N GLU A 66 -7.36 6.81 -20.34
CA GLU A 66 -7.12 7.89 -19.37
C GLU A 66 -7.62 7.53 -17.97
N ARG A 67 -8.73 6.79 -17.87
CA ARG A 67 -9.26 6.29 -16.61
C ARG A 67 -8.29 5.36 -15.90
N TRP A 68 -7.65 4.46 -16.63
CA TRP A 68 -6.63 3.56 -16.07
C TRP A 68 -5.42 4.34 -15.53
N MET A 69 -4.92 5.33 -16.27
CA MET A 69 -3.83 6.19 -15.80
C MET A 69 -4.21 6.96 -14.54
N ARG A 70 -5.43 7.50 -14.47
CA ARG A 70 -5.94 8.20 -13.29
C ARG A 70 -6.07 7.26 -12.08
N THR A 71 -6.51 6.02 -12.26
CA THR A 71 -6.55 5.04 -11.15
C THR A 71 -5.15 4.67 -10.69
N GLY A 72 -4.15 4.61 -11.56
CA GLY A 72 -2.75 4.45 -11.19
C GLY A 72 -2.26 5.59 -10.30
N MET A 73 -2.46 6.84 -10.73
CA MET A 73 -2.11 8.02 -9.91
C MET A 73 -2.84 8.05 -8.56
N ALA A 74 -4.14 7.68 -8.55
CA ALA A 74 -4.90 7.58 -7.31
C ALA A 74 -4.37 6.48 -6.39
N THR A 75 -3.94 5.35 -6.95
CA THR A 75 -3.31 4.25 -6.21
C THR A 75 -1.97 4.70 -5.60
N TRP A 76 -1.16 5.41 -6.36
CA TRP A 76 0.11 5.96 -5.88
C TRP A 76 -0.11 6.94 -4.73
N ALA A 77 -0.93 7.98 -4.95
CA ALA A 77 -1.22 8.99 -3.94
C ALA A 77 -1.88 8.40 -2.68
N GLY A 78 -2.85 7.50 -2.89
CA GLY A 78 -3.51 6.77 -1.81
C GLY A 78 -2.54 5.89 -1.02
N GLY A 79 -1.62 5.21 -1.71
CA GLY A 79 -0.59 4.38 -1.07
C GLY A 79 0.34 5.21 -0.17
N VAL A 80 0.76 6.40 -0.64
CA VAL A 80 1.54 7.35 0.17
C VAL A 80 0.76 7.82 1.39
N LEU A 81 -0.50 8.22 1.21
CA LEU A 81 -1.36 8.65 2.32
C LEU A 81 -1.60 7.53 3.34
N THR A 82 -1.82 6.30 2.86
CA THR A 82 -2.01 5.13 3.71
C THR A 82 -0.73 4.84 4.49
N MET A 83 0.43 4.85 3.86
CA MET A 83 1.73 4.68 4.52
C MET A 83 1.90 5.70 5.65
N LEU A 84 1.70 6.99 5.39
CA LEU A 84 1.85 8.05 6.40
C LEU A 84 0.84 7.89 7.55
N SER A 85 -0.40 7.52 7.21
CA SER A 85 -1.44 7.26 8.21
C SER A 85 -1.09 6.07 9.12
N MET A 86 -0.56 4.98 8.55
CA MET A 86 -0.12 3.80 9.31
C MET A 86 1.05 4.15 10.26
N LEU A 87 2.02 4.95 9.79
CA LEU A 87 3.11 5.45 10.63
C LEU A 87 2.59 6.32 11.78
N GLY A 88 1.63 7.20 11.50
CA GLY A 88 0.99 8.05 12.52
C GLY A 88 0.26 7.23 13.59
N VAL A 89 -0.50 6.21 13.17
CA VAL A 89 -1.18 5.28 14.11
C VAL A 89 -0.15 4.48 14.90
N ALA A 90 0.91 3.96 14.26
CA ALA A 90 1.97 3.20 14.92
C ALA A 90 2.66 4.03 16.02
N GLY A 91 3.01 5.29 15.70
CA GLY A 91 3.60 6.22 16.65
C GLY A 91 2.67 6.51 17.85
N GLY A 92 1.37 6.72 17.59
CA GLY A 92 0.37 6.91 18.63
C GLY A 92 0.24 5.69 19.54
N VAL A 93 0.18 4.49 18.99
CA VAL A 93 0.11 3.22 19.74
C VAL A 93 1.39 3.00 20.55
N ALA A 94 2.56 3.26 19.97
CA ALA A 94 3.85 3.17 20.66
C ALA A 94 3.93 4.15 21.85
N ALA A 95 3.42 5.37 21.68
CA ALA A 95 3.36 6.40 22.73
C ALA A 95 2.25 6.19 23.75
N ARG A 96 1.57 5.04 23.76
CA ARG A 96 0.41 4.72 24.62
C ARG A 96 -0.79 5.69 24.47
N ARG A 97 -0.79 6.48 23.40
CA ARG A 97 -1.91 7.34 22.99
C ARG A 97 -2.68 6.57 21.93
N ILE A 98 -3.95 6.28 22.16
CA ILE A 98 -4.73 5.57 21.14
C ILE A 98 -5.47 6.60 20.29
N PRO A 99 -4.97 6.93 19.10
CA PRO A 99 -5.56 7.94 18.24
C PRO A 99 -6.74 7.34 17.45
N ARG A 100 -7.95 7.34 18.04
CA ARG A 100 -9.14 6.83 17.35
C ARG A 100 -9.39 7.53 16.01
N LEU A 101 -9.20 8.85 15.99
CA LEU A 101 -9.40 9.62 14.77
C LEU A 101 -8.37 9.21 13.71
N ALA A 102 -7.09 9.10 14.08
CA ALA A 102 -6.04 8.67 13.16
C ALA A 102 -6.29 7.25 12.64
N ALA A 103 -6.76 6.32 13.49
CA ALA A 103 -7.10 4.97 13.06
C ALA A 103 -8.30 4.95 12.08
N LYS A 104 -9.32 5.79 12.30
CA LYS A 104 -10.43 5.94 11.35
C LYS A 104 -9.96 6.52 10.02
N MET A 105 -9.13 7.56 10.06
CA MET A 105 -8.56 8.17 8.85
C MET A 105 -7.67 7.18 8.09
N ALA A 106 -6.87 6.38 8.80
CA ALA A 106 -6.07 5.33 8.20
C ALA A 106 -6.94 4.26 7.51
N LEU A 107 -8.08 3.89 8.11
CA LEU A 107 -9.02 2.95 7.50
C LEU A 107 -9.65 3.51 6.24
N VAL A 108 -10.04 4.79 6.23
CA VAL A 108 -10.58 5.46 5.04
C VAL A 108 -9.51 5.53 3.94
N ALA A 109 -8.28 5.95 4.27
CA ALA A 109 -7.17 5.99 3.33
C ALA A 109 -6.89 4.61 2.74
N LEU A 110 -6.89 3.55 3.58
CA LEU A 110 -6.70 2.18 3.14
C LEU A 110 -7.82 1.71 2.19
N ALA A 111 -9.08 1.99 2.52
CA ALA A 111 -10.22 1.60 1.69
C ALA A 111 -10.20 2.31 0.32
N THR A 112 -9.93 3.61 0.28
CA THR A 112 -9.82 4.36 -0.98
C THR A 112 -8.64 3.88 -1.82
N THR A 113 -7.50 3.58 -1.20
CA THR A 113 -6.32 3.04 -1.86
C THR A 113 -6.59 1.65 -2.42
N LEU A 114 -7.29 0.80 -1.68
CA LEU A 114 -7.69 -0.53 -2.14
C LEU A 114 -8.59 -0.44 -3.37
N LEU A 115 -9.61 0.42 -3.35
CA LEU A 115 -10.51 0.61 -4.50
C LEU A 115 -9.76 1.13 -5.73
N ALA A 116 -8.85 2.10 -5.55
CA ALA A 116 -8.02 2.61 -6.64
C ALA A 116 -7.08 1.52 -7.19
N GLY A 117 -6.42 0.76 -6.32
CA GLY A 117 -5.50 -0.32 -6.71
C GLY A 117 -6.21 -1.45 -7.44
N VAL A 118 -7.38 -1.88 -6.98
CA VAL A 118 -8.21 -2.85 -7.70
C VAL A 118 -8.62 -2.29 -9.06
N GLY A 119 -9.06 -1.02 -9.12
CA GLY A 119 -9.39 -0.35 -10.36
C GLY A 119 -8.23 -0.32 -11.34
N PHE A 120 -7.01 -0.08 -10.85
CA PHE A 120 -5.80 -0.07 -11.67
C PHE A 120 -5.46 -1.47 -12.21
N ILE A 121 -5.64 -2.53 -11.40
CA ILE A 121 -5.40 -3.91 -11.83
C ILE A 121 -6.44 -4.35 -12.87
N VAL A 122 -7.72 -4.12 -12.60
CA VAL A 122 -8.82 -4.61 -13.46
C VAL A 122 -8.85 -3.89 -14.82
N GLN A 123 -8.45 -2.63 -14.85
CA GLN A 123 -8.42 -1.84 -16.08
C GLN A 123 -7.09 -1.92 -16.84
N PHE A 124 -6.16 -2.78 -16.42
CA PHE A 124 -4.90 -2.97 -17.14
C PHE A 124 -5.15 -3.35 -18.60
N PRO A 125 -4.56 -2.67 -19.59
CA PRO A 125 -4.89 -2.83 -21.01
C PRO A 125 -4.44 -4.16 -21.63
N GLY A 126 -3.79 -5.04 -20.85
CA GLY A 126 -3.42 -6.38 -21.31
C GLY A 126 -2.32 -6.36 -22.35
N VAL A 127 -1.10 -5.97 -21.96
CA VAL A 127 0.06 -6.03 -22.85
C VAL A 127 0.57 -7.47 -22.97
N ALA A 128 0.82 -7.94 -24.20
CA ALA A 128 1.32 -9.28 -24.42
C ALA A 128 2.66 -9.51 -23.70
N GLY A 129 2.81 -10.64 -23.01
CA GLY A 129 4.00 -10.96 -22.23
C GLY A 129 4.08 -10.31 -20.85
N ALA A 130 3.10 -9.48 -20.45
CA ALA A 130 3.07 -8.90 -19.13
C ALA A 130 2.79 -9.96 -18.04
N THR A 131 3.61 -9.98 -17.02
CA THR A 131 3.46 -10.83 -15.84
C THR A 131 3.27 -9.99 -14.59
N ILE A 132 2.44 -10.49 -13.65
CA ILE A 132 2.27 -9.84 -12.34
C ILE A 132 3.57 -9.98 -11.56
N ASP A 133 4.06 -8.85 -11.03
CA ASP A 133 5.31 -8.77 -10.29
C ASP A 133 5.06 -8.40 -8.81
N ARG A 134 6.14 -8.33 -8.04
CA ARG A 134 6.17 -8.17 -6.57
C ARG A 134 5.37 -6.98 -6.03
N GLY A 135 5.19 -5.92 -6.80
CA GLY A 135 4.45 -4.72 -6.36
C GLY A 135 3.02 -5.01 -6.00
N VAL A 136 2.33 -5.88 -6.75
CA VAL A 136 0.95 -6.30 -6.44
C VAL A 136 0.90 -7.11 -5.14
N TRP A 137 1.84 -8.02 -4.93
CA TRP A 137 1.91 -8.83 -3.71
C TRP A 137 2.21 -7.98 -2.47
N LEU A 138 3.12 -7.00 -2.60
CA LEU A 138 3.39 -6.03 -1.54
C LEU A 138 2.16 -5.19 -1.23
N PHE A 139 1.39 -4.79 -2.24
CA PHE A 139 0.12 -4.11 -2.05
C PHE A 139 -0.86 -4.94 -1.23
N VAL A 140 -1.03 -6.22 -1.56
CA VAL A 140 -1.89 -7.15 -0.83
C VAL A 140 -1.44 -7.32 0.63
N VAL A 141 -0.14 -7.51 0.86
CA VAL A 141 0.44 -7.61 2.21
C VAL A 141 0.17 -6.33 3.00
N GLY A 142 0.38 -5.15 2.37
CA GLY A 142 0.09 -3.85 2.97
C GLY A 142 -1.36 -3.71 3.40
N VAL A 143 -2.30 -4.11 2.53
CA VAL A 143 -3.74 -4.07 2.81
C VAL A 143 -4.11 -4.99 3.98
N ILE A 144 -3.70 -6.25 3.93
CA ILE A 144 -4.08 -7.24 4.95
C ILE A 144 -3.52 -6.86 6.33
N SER A 145 -2.22 -6.53 6.40
CA SER A 145 -1.57 -6.15 7.66
C SER A 145 -2.13 -4.84 8.22
N GLY A 146 -2.35 -3.83 7.35
CA GLY A 146 -2.92 -2.54 7.73
C GLY A 146 -4.36 -2.64 8.23
N LEU A 147 -5.21 -3.41 7.53
CA LEU A 147 -6.59 -3.63 7.94
C LEU A 147 -6.66 -4.35 9.28
N GLY A 148 -5.92 -5.45 9.43
CA GLY A 148 -5.89 -6.24 10.67
C GLY A 148 -5.42 -5.39 11.86
N ALA A 149 -4.34 -4.65 11.71
CA ALA A 149 -3.79 -3.80 12.77
C ALA A 149 -4.75 -2.64 13.13
N THR A 150 -5.31 -1.96 12.14
CA THR A 150 -6.21 -0.82 12.37
C THR A 150 -7.51 -1.27 13.06
N LEU A 151 -8.08 -2.40 12.65
CA LEU A 151 -9.24 -2.98 13.30
C LEU A 151 -8.92 -3.41 14.75
N ALA A 152 -7.74 -3.98 15.00
CA ALA A 152 -7.30 -4.31 16.36
C ALA A 152 -7.22 -3.07 17.26
N VAL A 153 -6.66 -1.94 16.74
CA VAL A 153 -6.64 -0.65 17.45
C VAL A 153 -8.05 -0.15 17.78
N LEU A 154 -8.99 -0.27 16.86
CA LEU A 154 -10.37 0.19 17.06
C LEU A 154 -11.13 -0.70 18.06
N ARG A 155 -10.89 -2.02 18.03
CA ARG A 155 -11.54 -3.02 18.92
C ARG A 155 -11.01 -3.00 20.36
N ALA A 156 -9.71 -2.76 20.56
CA ALA A 156 -9.06 -2.79 21.86
C ALA A 156 -9.73 -1.86 22.92
N ARG A 157 -10.65 -0.99 22.52
CA ARG A 157 -11.40 -0.07 23.38
C ARG A 157 -12.91 -0.29 23.45
N ALA A 158 -13.46 -1.20 22.67
CA ALA A 158 -14.86 -1.57 22.87
C ALA A 158 -15.04 -2.43 24.14
N ALA A 159 -13.92 -2.93 24.67
CA ALA A 159 -13.85 -3.82 25.84
C ALA A 159 -13.37 -3.13 27.15
N ALA A 160 -13.10 -1.82 27.14
CA ALA A 160 -12.72 -1.00 28.31
C ALA A 160 -13.78 0.06 28.62
#